data_6afff984bf13a8464382e16b6b25798b
#
_entry.id   6afff984bf13a8464382e16b6b25798b
#
_cell.length_a   1.000
_cell.length_b   1.000
_cell.length_c   1.000
_cell.angle_alpha   90.00
_cell.angle_beta   90.00
_cell.angle_gamma   90.00
#
_symmetry.space_group_name_H-M   'P 1'
#
loop_
_entity.id
_entity.type
_entity.pdbx_description
1 polymer ?
#
loop_
_entity_poly.entity_id
_entity_poly.type
_entity_poly.pdbx_seq_one_letter_code
_entity_poly.pdbx_strand_id
1 'polypeptide(L)'
;MAAAFPRAAWLPALAAALGAAAAPAGAQDAAAGRAKAQACTVCHGALGLSVTPDAPHLAGQPAIYVATQLRAYRSGARKHEVMAVMAKPLTDDDILNLAAWFNSIRVEATAP
;
A
#
# COMPACT_ATOMS: atom_id res chain seq x y z
N MET A 1 20.56 -66.89 -37.75
CA MET A 1 20.45 -65.48 -38.15
C MET A 1 19.45 -64.80 -37.24
N ALA A 2 19.91 -64.08 -36.24
CA ALA A 2 19.04 -63.40 -35.28
C ALA A 2 19.18 -61.90 -35.56
N ALA A 3 18.08 -61.28 -36.00
CA ALA A 3 18.02 -59.84 -36.24
C ALA A 3 17.75 -59.10 -34.93
N ALA A 4 18.70 -58.25 -34.55
CA ALA A 4 18.60 -57.36 -33.39
C ALA A 4 17.83 -56.09 -33.76
N PHE A 5 16.74 -55.79 -33.08
CA PHE A 5 15.99 -54.53 -33.16
C PHE A 5 16.59 -53.51 -32.18
N PRO A 6 16.86 -52.26 -32.59
CA PRO A 6 17.30 -51.24 -31.66
C PRO A 6 16.15 -50.72 -30.82
N ARG A 7 16.33 -50.73 -29.52
CA ARG A 7 15.42 -50.10 -28.54
C ARG A 7 15.54 -48.60 -28.65
N ALA A 8 14.51 -47.96 -29.15
CA ALA A 8 14.39 -46.49 -29.06
C ALA A 8 14.19 -46.06 -27.61
N ALA A 9 15.13 -45.32 -27.05
CA ALA A 9 15.03 -44.69 -25.72
C ALA A 9 14.13 -43.46 -25.84
N TRP A 10 12.98 -43.53 -25.23
CA TRP A 10 12.07 -42.38 -25.06
C TRP A 10 12.53 -41.59 -23.86
N LEU A 11 13.12 -40.40 -24.08
CA LEU A 11 13.40 -39.40 -23.02
C LEU A 11 12.14 -38.61 -22.73
N PRO A 12 11.67 -38.56 -21.48
CA PRO A 12 10.58 -37.65 -21.12
C PRO A 12 11.13 -36.22 -21.10
N ALA A 13 10.55 -35.35 -21.92
CA ALA A 13 10.79 -33.93 -21.84
C ALA A 13 10.15 -33.39 -20.56
N LEU A 14 10.99 -32.98 -19.59
CA LEU A 14 10.54 -32.22 -18.43
C LEU A 14 10.11 -30.83 -18.93
N ALA A 15 8.82 -30.59 -19.05
CA ALA A 15 8.29 -29.26 -19.22
C ALA A 15 8.39 -28.53 -17.87
N ALA A 16 9.35 -27.64 -17.73
CA ALA A 16 9.43 -26.71 -16.62
C ALA A 16 8.30 -25.67 -16.75
N ALA A 17 7.20 -25.89 -16.01
CA ALA A 17 6.17 -24.89 -15.85
C ALA A 17 6.74 -23.73 -15.03
N LEU A 18 7.09 -22.62 -15.66
CA LEU A 18 7.31 -21.34 -14.96
C LEU A 18 5.96 -20.90 -14.40
N GLY A 19 5.72 -21.21 -13.13
CA GLY A 19 4.63 -20.64 -12.37
C GLY A 19 4.89 -19.13 -12.19
N ALA A 20 4.19 -18.29 -12.96
CA ALA A 20 4.10 -16.88 -12.66
C ALA A 20 3.41 -16.75 -11.30
N ALA A 21 4.18 -16.44 -10.26
CA ALA A 21 3.63 -16.07 -8.96
C ALA A 21 2.86 -14.76 -9.17
N ALA A 22 1.53 -14.83 -9.20
CA ALA A 22 0.69 -13.66 -9.15
C ALA A 22 0.96 -12.97 -7.81
N ALA A 23 1.50 -11.74 -7.85
CA ALA A 23 1.59 -10.92 -6.66
C ALA A 23 0.17 -10.73 -6.09
N PRO A 24 -0.02 -10.87 -4.77
CA PRO A 24 -1.35 -10.71 -4.18
C PRO A 24 -1.85 -9.30 -4.50
N ALA A 25 -3.00 -9.21 -5.16
CA ALA A 25 -3.69 -7.95 -5.39
C ALA A 25 -4.03 -7.35 -4.02
N GLY A 26 -3.49 -6.16 -3.72
CA GLY A 26 -3.78 -5.45 -2.48
C GLY A 26 -2.68 -5.49 -1.42
N ALA A 27 -1.42 -5.86 -1.74
CA ALA A 27 -0.30 -5.62 -0.83
C ALA A 27 -0.15 -4.11 -0.61
N GLN A 28 -0.35 -3.69 0.65
CA GLN A 28 -0.17 -2.30 1.07
C GLN A 28 1.31 -1.94 0.95
N ASP A 29 1.61 -0.91 0.14
CA ASP A 29 2.98 -0.48 -0.15
C ASP A 29 3.25 0.87 0.55
N ALA A 30 4.05 0.83 1.62
CA ALA A 30 4.44 2.02 2.35
C ALA A 30 5.35 2.95 1.52
N ALA A 31 6.15 2.42 0.59
CA ALA A 31 7.00 3.24 -0.28
C ALA A 31 6.15 4.02 -1.31
N ALA A 32 5.17 3.36 -1.92
CA ALA A 32 4.19 4.02 -2.77
C ALA A 32 3.36 5.04 -1.97
N GLY A 33 2.99 4.69 -0.73
CA GLY A 33 2.32 5.59 0.21
C GLY A 33 3.14 6.84 0.53
N ARG A 34 4.44 6.68 0.76
CA ARG A 34 5.37 7.81 0.98
C ARG A 34 5.40 8.76 -0.20
N ALA A 35 5.46 8.23 -1.42
CA ALA A 35 5.45 9.04 -2.63
C ALA A 35 4.12 9.82 -2.76
N LYS A 36 3.00 9.17 -2.52
CA LYS A 36 1.66 9.78 -2.55
C LYS A 36 1.48 10.83 -1.44
N ALA A 37 2.05 10.61 -0.26
CA ALA A 37 1.95 11.47 0.91
C ALA A 37 2.62 12.84 0.73
N GLN A 38 3.41 13.06 -0.33
CA GLN A 38 4.00 14.37 -0.61
C GLN A 38 2.95 15.48 -0.68
N ALA A 39 1.77 15.20 -1.20
CA ALA A 39 0.66 16.15 -1.24
C ALA A 39 0.08 16.49 0.15
N CYS A 40 0.37 15.69 1.17
CA CYS A 40 -0.15 15.85 2.53
C CYS A 40 0.79 16.68 3.42
N THR A 41 2.05 16.86 3.00
CA THR A 41 3.13 17.41 3.84
C THR A 41 2.93 18.87 4.25
N VAL A 42 2.24 19.65 3.42
CA VAL A 42 2.02 21.09 3.66
C VAL A 42 1.31 21.34 5.00
N CYS A 43 0.36 20.49 5.35
CA CYS A 43 -0.40 20.60 6.60
C CYS A 43 0.02 19.55 7.63
N HIS A 44 0.24 18.31 7.20
CA HIS A 44 0.50 17.20 8.11
C HIS A 44 1.98 16.95 8.41
N GLY A 45 2.90 17.71 7.78
CA GLY A 45 4.34 17.57 7.95
C GLY A 45 4.94 16.42 7.13
N ALA A 46 6.26 16.46 6.92
CA ALA A 46 6.99 15.53 6.06
C ALA A 46 6.89 14.06 6.53
N LEU A 47 6.77 13.85 7.84
CA LEU A 47 6.61 12.55 8.47
C LEU A 47 5.23 12.37 9.12
N GLY A 48 4.26 13.20 8.76
CA GLY A 48 2.94 13.14 9.39
C GLY A 48 2.90 13.74 10.80
N LEU A 49 3.91 14.49 11.21
CA LEU A 49 3.86 15.37 12.38
C LEU A 49 3.41 16.74 11.91
N SER A 50 2.20 17.11 12.28
CA SER A 50 1.54 18.33 11.79
C SER A 50 2.38 19.58 12.04
N VAL A 51 2.37 20.46 11.06
CA VAL A 51 2.99 21.80 11.11
C VAL A 51 1.96 22.92 11.24
N THR A 52 0.67 22.57 11.27
CA THR A 52 -0.44 23.51 11.44
C THR A 52 -1.31 23.10 12.62
N PRO A 53 -1.89 24.05 13.38
CA PRO A 53 -2.62 23.73 14.60
C PRO A 53 -3.96 23.01 14.36
N ASP A 54 -4.50 23.09 13.18
CA ASP A 54 -5.81 22.53 12.79
C ASP A 54 -5.70 21.20 12.02
N ALA A 55 -4.49 20.80 11.66
CA ALA A 55 -4.26 19.49 11.04
C ALA A 55 -3.75 18.48 12.08
N PRO A 56 -4.30 17.27 12.15
CA PRO A 56 -3.85 16.26 13.11
C PRO A 56 -2.51 15.62 12.69
N HIS A 57 -1.81 15.07 13.68
CA HIS A 57 -0.71 14.15 13.41
C HIS A 57 -1.23 12.86 12.77
N LEU A 58 -0.53 12.41 11.73
CA LEU A 58 -0.81 11.15 11.03
C LEU A 58 0.23 10.08 11.34
N ALA A 59 1.42 10.49 11.80
CA ALA A 59 2.52 9.59 12.13
C ALA A 59 2.07 8.56 13.17
N GLY A 60 2.32 7.27 12.90
CA GLY A 60 2.02 6.18 13.80
C GLY A 60 0.53 5.84 13.96
N GLN A 61 -0.36 6.51 13.25
CA GLN A 61 -1.79 6.19 13.30
C GLN A 61 -2.07 4.76 12.82
N PRO A 62 -3.04 4.04 13.42
CA PRO A 62 -3.45 2.73 12.92
C PRO A 62 -3.87 2.81 11.44
N ALA A 63 -3.35 1.89 10.62
CA ALA A 63 -3.62 1.91 9.18
C ALA A 63 -5.12 1.84 8.88
N ILE A 64 -5.87 1.03 9.62
CA ILE A 64 -7.32 0.94 9.47
C ILE A 64 -8.02 2.28 9.74
N TYR A 65 -7.53 3.04 10.74
CA TYR A 65 -8.09 4.36 11.05
C TYR A 65 -7.86 5.34 9.90
N VAL A 66 -6.61 5.44 9.42
CA VAL A 66 -6.26 6.33 8.29
C VAL A 66 -7.09 5.99 7.06
N ALA A 67 -7.17 4.70 6.68
CA ALA A 67 -7.93 4.27 5.53
C ALA A 67 -9.43 4.59 5.67
N THR A 68 -10.00 4.35 6.83
CA THR A 68 -11.42 4.64 7.11
C THR A 68 -11.70 6.14 7.02
N GLN A 69 -10.82 6.98 7.56
CA GLN A 69 -11.03 8.43 7.53
C GLN A 69 -10.88 9.01 6.12
N LEU A 70 -9.89 8.56 5.34
CA LEU A 70 -9.75 8.99 3.94
C LEU A 70 -10.95 8.60 3.09
N ARG A 71 -11.48 7.39 3.26
CA ARG A 71 -12.71 6.96 2.59
C ARG A 71 -13.92 7.79 3.02
N ALA A 72 -14.02 8.14 4.28
CA ALA A 72 -15.10 8.96 4.80
C ALA A 72 -15.05 10.38 4.23
N TYR A 73 -13.89 11.00 4.12
CA TYR A 73 -13.73 12.28 3.44
C TYR A 73 -14.03 12.18 1.95
N ARG A 74 -13.57 11.13 1.27
CA ARG A 74 -13.80 10.92 -0.16
C ARG A 74 -15.28 10.75 -0.49
N SER A 75 -16.02 10.04 0.35
CA SER A 75 -17.46 9.80 0.18
C SER A 75 -18.34 10.94 0.66
N GLY A 76 -17.80 11.88 1.44
CA GLY A 76 -18.56 12.94 2.10
C GLY A 76 -19.23 12.53 3.42
N ALA A 77 -19.02 11.30 3.91
CA ALA A 77 -19.52 10.85 5.21
C ALA A 77 -18.86 11.62 6.37
N ARG A 78 -17.59 12.01 6.22
CA ARG A 78 -16.92 12.96 7.09
C ARG A 78 -16.69 14.27 6.33
N LYS A 79 -17.10 15.39 6.93
CA LYS A 79 -17.06 16.70 6.28
C LYS A 79 -15.88 17.51 6.77
N HIS A 80 -15.08 18.00 5.82
CA HIS A 80 -14.02 18.97 6.03
C HIS A 80 -13.67 19.57 4.67
N GLU A 81 -13.67 20.88 4.56
CA GLU A 81 -13.52 21.56 3.28
C GLU A 81 -12.25 21.14 2.53
N VAL A 82 -11.10 21.20 3.18
CA VAL A 82 -9.81 20.86 2.57
C VAL A 82 -9.68 19.35 2.36
N MET A 83 -9.96 18.53 3.39
CA MET A 83 -9.79 17.08 3.28
C MET A 83 -10.73 16.43 2.29
N ALA A 84 -11.93 16.99 2.07
CA ALA A 84 -12.83 16.52 1.01
C ALA A 84 -12.20 16.66 -0.38
N VAL A 85 -11.53 17.79 -0.63
CA VAL A 85 -10.82 18.05 -1.89
C VAL A 85 -9.61 17.12 -2.02
N MET A 86 -8.82 16.96 -0.96
CA MET A 86 -7.61 16.14 -0.97
C MET A 86 -7.89 14.65 -1.13
N ALA A 87 -8.96 14.15 -0.52
CA ALA A 87 -9.31 12.73 -0.57
C ALA A 87 -10.04 12.33 -1.86
N LYS A 88 -10.72 13.25 -2.52
CA LYS A 88 -11.56 12.95 -3.69
C LYS A 88 -10.85 12.20 -4.82
N PRO A 89 -9.62 12.57 -5.23
CA PRO A 89 -8.92 11.89 -6.32
C PRO A 89 -8.24 10.57 -5.92
N LEU A 90 -8.22 10.21 -4.62
CA LEU A 90 -7.53 9.02 -4.14
C LEU A 90 -8.26 7.74 -4.58
N THR A 91 -7.51 6.81 -5.14
CA THR A 91 -7.99 5.44 -5.37
C THR A 91 -8.01 4.64 -4.08
N ASP A 92 -8.62 3.46 -4.07
CA ASP A 92 -8.55 2.56 -2.91
C ASP A 92 -7.11 2.12 -2.61
N ASP A 93 -6.30 1.87 -3.63
CA ASP A 93 -4.88 1.53 -3.47
C ASP A 93 -4.08 2.72 -2.91
N ASP A 94 -4.32 3.94 -3.38
CA ASP A 94 -3.72 5.15 -2.79
C ASP A 94 -4.02 5.25 -1.29
N ILE A 95 -5.26 5.03 -0.90
CA ILE A 95 -5.70 5.08 0.50
C ILE A 95 -5.00 4.02 1.35
N LEU A 96 -4.92 2.78 0.84
CA LEU A 96 -4.25 1.69 1.56
C LEU A 96 -2.73 1.93 1.68
N ASN A 97 -2.11 2.43 0.63
CA ASN A 97 -0.69 2.75 0.62
C ASN A 97 -0.36 3.92 1.55
N LEU A 98 -1.16 4.99 1.55
CA LEU A 98 -1.04 6.10 2.50
C LEU A 98 -1.20 5.62 3.95
N ALA A 99 -2.18 4.75 4.20
CA ALA A 99 -2.40 4.16 5.52
C ALA A 99 -1.19 3.35 5.99
N ALA A 100 -0.61 2.54 5.10
CA ALA A 100 0.61 1.78 5.38
C ALA A 100 1.79 2.69 5.68
N TRP A 101 1.98 3.77 4.92
CA TRP A 101 3.05 4.74 5.13
C TRP A 101 2.95 5.39 6.51
N PHE A 102 1.84 6.05 6.83
CA PHE A 102 1.71 6.76 8.10
C PHE A 102 1.76 5.81 9.31
N ASN A 103 1.22 4.61 9.20
CA ASN A 103 1.31 3.60 10.24
C ASN A 103 2.75 3.11 10.47
N SER A 104 3.59 3.10 9.45
CA SER A 104 4.99 2.65 9.54
C SER A 104 5.90 3.62 10.31
N ILE A 105 5.47 4.86 10.50
CA ILE A 105 6.26 5.89 11.17
C ILE A 105 6.19 5.68 12.68
N ARG A 106 7.35 5.53 13.31
CA ARG A 106 7.45 5.35 14.76
C ARG A 106 7.33 6.69 15.47
N VAL A 107 6.49 6.72 16.50
CA VAL A 107 6.30 7.87 17.37
C VAL A 107 6.51 7.41 18.81
N GLU A 108 7.34 8.12 19.53
CA GLU A 108 7.57 7.91 20.96
C GLU A 108 6.83 8.97 21.76
N ALA A 109 6.16 8.54 22.82
CA ALA A 109 5.48 9.43 23.75
C ALA A 109 6.21 9.44 25.09
N THR A 110 6.42 10.63 25.63
CA THR A 110 6.98 10.81 26.98
C THR A 110 5.92 11.47 27.84
N ALA A 111 5.76 10.98 29.07
CA ALA A 111 4.92 11.64 30.06
C ALA A 111 5.55 12.98 30.50
N PRO A 112 4.76 13.98 30.89
CA PRO A 112 5.25 15.26 31.40
C PRO A 112 5.95 15.12 32.77
#